data_4c2a30d84c2940fa0a6a51aa1f41b9a6
#
_entry.id   4c2a30d84c2940fa0a6a51aa1f41b9a6
#
_cell.length_a   1.000
_cell.length_b   1.000
_cell.length_c   1.000
_cell.angle_alpha   90.00
_cell.angle_beta   90.00
_cell.angle_gamma   90.00
#
_symmetry.space_group_name_H-M   'P 1'
#
loop_
_entity.id
_entity.type
_entity.pdbx_description
1 polymer ?
#
loop_
_entity_poly.entity_id
_entity_poly.type
_entity_poly.pdbx_seq_one_letter_code
_entity_poly.pdbx_strand_id
1 'polypeptide(L)'
;WIDGIYARHPNLIIENCASGGMRMDYKTLSHFSVQSTSDATDYKPTAAIAAMSGTAVLPRQAQVWVLPMQSHTDGEIIINAVNAMFKRPAVSGETHLLNDEQFQLLKQGIDFYKSTRDEIPNLIPFYPCGAVNFEDDVVACGYRGIGHSYICIENLSDTDRDITVPLAQYTSAECVYPTGLGINAEIAADTLKVHIHKKSAAIIKAV
;
A
#
# COMPACT_ATOMS: atom_id res chain seq x y z
N TRP A 1 -27.75 -13.00 -11.24
CA TRP A 1 -27.53 -12.22 -12.47
C TRP A 1 -26.04 -12.07 -12.79
N ILE A 2 -25.21 -11.63 -11.83
CA ILE A 2 -23.75 -11.48 -12.00
C ILE A 2 -23.09 -12.81 -12.36
N ASP A 3 -23.41 -13.90 -11.64
CA ASP A 3 -22.89 -15.24 -11.93
C ASP A 3 -23.24 -15.69 -13.35
N GLY A 4 -24.45 -15.33 -13.82
CA GLY A 4 -24.86 -15.57 -15.20
C GLY A 4 -24.05 -14.76 -16.23
N ILE A 5 -23.50 -13.58 -15.88
CA ILE A 5 -22.57 -12.83 -16.71
C ILE A 5 -21.23 -13.55 -16.77
N TYR A 6 -20.66 -13.94 -15.63
CA TYR A 6 -19.39 -14.67 -15.57
C TYR A 6 -19.44 -16.02 -16.29
N ALA A 7 -20.58 -16.73 -16.21
CA ALA A 7 -20.75 -17.99 -16.95
C ALA A 7 -20.66 -17.79 -18.47
N ARG A 8 -21.11 -16.64 -19.00
CA ARG A 8 -21.00 -16.31 -20.42
C ARG A 8 -19.68 -15.65 -20.80
N HIS A 9 -19.03 -14.99 -19.82
CA HIS A 9 -17.82 -14.20 -20.03
C HIS A 9 -16.80 -14.51 -18.92
N PRO A 10 -16.18 -15.70 -18.90
CA PRO A 10 -15.36 -16.17 -17.75
C PRO A 10 -14.10 -15.34 -17.51
N ASN A 11 -13.64 -14.59 -18.49
CA ASN A 11 -12.46 -13.72 -18.38
C ASN A 11 -12.82 -12.25 -18.05
N LEU A 12 -14.09 -11.96 -17.82
CA LEU A 12 -14.51 -10.61 -17.48
C LEU A 12 -14.08 -10.26 -16.06
N ILE A 13 -13.53 -9.06 -15.88
CA ILE A 13 -13.22 -8.48 -14.58
C ILE A 13 -14.28 -7.41 -14.30
N ILE A 14 -14.99 -7.56 -13.19
CA ILE A 14 -15.97 -6.57 -12.74
C ILE A 14 -15.47 -5.97 -11.43
N GLU A 15 -15.40 -4.65 -11.39
CA GLU A 15 -15.15 -3.88 -10.19
C GLU A 15 -16.44 -3.57 -9.46
N ASN A 16 -16.47 -3.81 -8.16
CA ASN A 16 -17.51 -3.30 -7.28
C ASN A 16 -17.08 -1.95 -6.72
N CYS A 17 -17.85 -0.93 -7.01
CA CYS A 17 -17.67 0.41 -6.47
C CYS A 17 -19.04 0.99 -6.09
N ALA A 18 -19.15 1.46 -4.84
CA ALA A 18 -20.30 2.20 -4.35
C ALA A 18 -19.80 3.19 -3.31
N SER A 19 -19.44 4.39 -3.75
CA SER A 19 -18.78 5.39 -2.91
C SER A 19 -17.60 4.76 -2.14
N GLY A 20 -16.71 4.10 -2.88
CA GLY A 20 -15.61 3.35 -2.30
C GLY A 20 -16.07 2.10 -1.53
N GLY A 21 -15.76 2.03 -0.25
CA GLY A 21 -15.96 0.85 0.58
C GLY A 21 -17.38 0.54 1.06
N MET A 22 -18.42 1.23 0.61
CA MET A 22 -19.78 1.05 1.18
C MET A 22 -20.41 -0.33 0.96
N ARG A 23 -19.90 -1.13 0.03
CA ARG A 23 -20.42 -2.48 -0.26
C ARG A 23 -19.32 -3.52 -0.17
N MET A 24 -18.62 -3.56 0.96
CA MET A 24 -17.58 -4.56 1.25
C MET A 24 -18.10 -5.72 2.13
N ASP A 25 -19.38 -6.07 2.00
CA ASP A 25 -19.90 -7.27 2.64
C ASP A 25 -19.45 -8.55 1.91
N TYR A 26 -19.37 -9.67 2.62
CA TYR A 26 -18.83 -10.92 2.08
C TYR A 26 -19.61 -11.46 0.88
N LYS A 27 -20.93 -11.23 0.84
CA LYS A 27 -21.75 -11.67 -0.29
C LYS A 27 -21.38 -10.88 -1.55
N THR A 28 -21.25 -9.57 -1.44
CA THR A 28 -20.82 -8.73 -2.55
C THR A 28 -19.40 -9.09 -2.99
N LEU A 29 -18.46 -9.19 -2.05
CA LEU A 29 -17.07 -9.55 -2.33
C LEU A 29 -16.92 -10.91 -3.02
N SER A 30 -17.83 -11.86 -2.78
CA SER A 30 -17.80 -13.17 -3.44
C SER A 30 -18.13 -13.14 -4.94
N HIS A 31 -18.76 -12.06 -5.42
CA HIS A 31 -19.18 -11.93 -6.82
C HIS A 31 -18.28 -11.03 -7.68
N PHE A 32 -17.38 -10.25 -7.07
CA PHE A 32 -16.59 -9.26 -7.81
C PHE A 32 -15.09 -9.54 -7.73
N SER A 33 -14.40 -9.33 -8.84
CA SER A 33 -12.95 -9.56 -8.93
C SER A 33 -12.14 -8.44 -8.29
N VAL A 34 -12.70 -7.23 -8.28
CA VAL A 34 -12.05 -6.01 -7.77
C VAL A 34 -13.04 -5.26 -6.89
N GLN A 35 -12.55 -4.77 -5.76
CA GLN A 35 -13.28 -3.95 -4.81
C GLN A 35 -12.60 -2.60 -4.63
N SER A 36 -13.28 -1.52 -5.00
CA SER A 36 -12.86 -0.17 -4.61
C SER A 36 -12.97 0.00 -3.10
N THR A 37 -11.88 0.40 -2.44
CA THR A 37 -11.83 0.49 -0.97
C THR A 37 -12.22 1.86 -0.45
N SER A 38 -12.05 2.92 -1.24
CA SER A 38 -12.32 4.30 -0.83
C SER A 38 -12.41 5.23 -2.04
N ASP A 39 -13.20 6.29 -1.92
CA ASP A 39 -13.20 7.44 -2.82
C ASP A 39 -12.36 8.62 -2.27
N ALA A 40 -11.59 8.39 -1.20
CA ALA A 40 -10.70 9.42 -0.66
C ALA A 40 -9.67 9.84 -1.70
N THR A 41 -9.55 11.15 -1.91
CA THR A 41 -8.58 11.74 -2.85
C THR A 41 -7.31 12.21 -2.17
N ASP A 42 -7.33 12.36 -0.84
CA ASP A 42 -6.19 12.72 -0.02
C ASP A 42 -5.43 11.44 0.39
N TYR A 43 -4.10 11.45 0.25
CA TYR A 43 -3.23 10.34 0.60
C TYR A 43 -3.27 10.01 2.11
N LYS A 44 -3.50 11.00 2.97
CA LYS A 44 -3.48 10.84 4.43
C LYS A 44 -4.60 9.92 4.95
N PRO A 45 -5.91 10.18 4.71
CA PRO A 45 -6.95 9.22 5.05
C PRO A 45 -6.82 7.91 4.25
N THR A 46 -6.31 7.97 3.01
CA THR A 46 -6.07 6.78 2.20
C THR A 46 -5.07 5.83 2.85
N ALA A 47 -4.05 6.35 3.55
CA ALA A 47 -3.06 5.54 4.25
C ALA A 47 -3.71 4.60 5.29
N ALA A 48 -4.57 5.14 6.16
CA ALA A 48 -5.28 4.33 7.16
C ALA A 48 -6.24 3.32 6.52
N ILE A 49 -7.03 3.75 5.52
CA ILE A 49 -7.97 2.87 4.80
C ILE A 49 -7.21 1.76 4.08
N ALA A 50 -6.15 2.09 3.38
CA ALA A 50 -5.33 1.13 2.63
C ALA A 50 -4.66 0.13 3.58
N ALA A 51 -4.04 0.60 4.69
CA ALA A 51 -3.43 -0.26 5.67
C ALA A 51 -4.45 -1.27 6.23
N MET A 52 -5.63 -0.80 6.66
CA MET A 52 -6.63 -1.63 7.31
C MET A 52 -7.54 -2.41 6.36
N SER A 53 -7.48 -2.16 5.04
CA SER A 53 -8.34 -2.86 4.06
C SER A 53 -8.18 -4.39 4.10
N GLY A 54 -6.99 -4.89 4.46
CA GLY A 54 -6.70 -6.32 4.58
C GLY A 54 -7.49 -7.04 5.69
N THR A 55 -8.16 -6.31 6.59
CA THR A 55 -9.08 -6.90 7.60
C THR A 55 -10.43 -7.31 7.01
N ALA A 56 -10.81 -6.76 5.87
CA ALA A 56 -12.11 -6.97 5.24
C ALA A 56 -12.02 -7.53 3.81
N VAL A 57 -10.98 -7.17 3.06
CA VAL A 57 -10.83 -7.50 1.64
C VAL A 57 -9.47 -8.14 1.40
N LEU A 58 -9.43 -9.19 0.59
CA LEU A 58 -8.15 -9.80 0.20
C LEU A 58 -7.28 -8.77 -0.55
N PRO A 59 -5.97 -8.70 -0.28
CA PRO A 59 -5.07 -7.75 -0.97
C PRO A 59 -5.20 -7.78 -2.50
N ARG A 60 -5.26 -8.98 -3.09
CA ARG A 60 -5.46 -9.16 -4.53
C ARG A 60 -6.76 -8.61 -5.10
N GLN A 61 -7.76 -8.33 -4.24
CA GLN A 61 -9.09 -7.84 -4.62
C GLN A 61 -9.25 -6.34 -4.30
N ALA A 62 -8.54 -5.85 -3.28
CA ALA A 62 -8.62 -4.48 -2.83
C ALA A 62 -8.01 -3.52 -3.86
N GLN A 63 -8.80 -2.59 -4.40
CA GLN A 63 -8.31 -1.51 -5.25
C GLN A 63 -8.07 -0.27 -4.39
N VAL A 64 -6.91 0.37 -4.59
CA VAL A 64 -6.55 1.64 -3.95
C VAL A 64 -6.15 2.65 -5.02
N TRP A 65 -6.70 3.85 -4.92
CA TRP A 65 -6.34 4.96 -5.79
C TRP A 65 -4.92 5.43 -5.49
N VAL A 66 -4.14 5.60 -6.55
CA VAL A 66 -2.85 6.30 -6.56
C VAL A 66 -3.10 7.62 -7.27
N LEU A 67 -3.22 8.70 -6.51
CA LEU A 67 -3.65 10.02 -6.98
C LEU A 67 -2.50 11.04 -6.83
N PRO A 68 -1.42 10.92 -7.61
CA PRO A 68 -0.34 11.90 -7.58
C PRO A 68 -0.83 13.22 -8.18
N MET A 69 -0.52 14.33 -7.50
CA MET A 69 -0.83 15.68 -7.94
C MET A 69 0.47 16.44 -8.17
N GLN A 70 0.48 17.39 -9.12
CA GLN A 70 1.65 18.24 -9.39
C GLN A 70 2.12 19.00 -8.13
N SER A 71 1.18 19.38 -7.27
CA SER A 71 1.45 20.11 -6.02
C SER A 71 2.04 19.25 -4.90
N HIS A 72 2.05 17.93 -5.05
CA HIS A 72 2.61 17.02 -4.05
C HIS A 72 4.13 17.14 -3.99
N THR A 73 4.70 17.00 -2.81
CA THR A 73 6.13 16.78 -2.61
C THR A 73 6.50 15.36 -3.04
N ASP A 74 7.80 15.10 -3.24
CA ASP A 74 8.31 13.77 -3.56
C ASP A 74 7.87 12.71 -2.53
N GLY A 75 7.90 13.07 -1.24
CA GLY A 75 7.43 12.19 -0.16
C GLY A 75 5.94 11.86 -0.27
N GLU A 76 5.10 12.82 -0.61
CA GLU A 76 3.67 12.60 -0.80
C GLU A 76 3.37 11.74 -2.04
N ILE A 77 4.20 11.83 -3.11
CA ILE A 77 4.15 10.89 -4.24
C ILE A 77 4.48 9.46 -3.77
N ILE A 78 5.51 9.31 -2.92
CA ILE A 78 5.90 8.01 -2.38
C ILE A 78 4.78 7.42 -1.52
N ILE A 79 4.14 8.21 -0.62
CA ILE A 79 3.00 7.75 0.19
C ILE A 79 1.86 7.25 -0.72
N ASN A 80 1.49 8.02 -1.74
CA ASN A 80 0.46 7.62 -2.70
C ASN A 80 0.76 6.25 -3.32
N ALA A 81 2.01 5.99 -3.68
CA ALA A 81 2.41 4.71 -4.23
C ALA A 81 2.37 3.60 -3.17
N VAL A 82 2.97 3.81 -1.98
CA VAL A 82 3.05 2.81 -0.90
C VAL A 82 1.67 2.31 -0.49
N ASN A 83 0.67 3.19 -0.43
CA ASN A 83 -0.72 2.85 -0.13
C ASN A 83 -1.28 1.70 -0.98
N ALA A 84 -0.81 1.55 -2.22
CA ALA A 84 -1.41 0.64 -3.19
C ALA A 84 -0.54 -0.57 -3.58
N MET A 85 0.77 -0.59 -3.25
CA MET A 85 1.73 -1.54 -3.84
C MET A 85 1.46 -3.02 -3.54
N PHE A 86 0.77 -3.35 -2.45
CA PHE A 86 0.37 -4.73 -2.14
C PHE A 86 -1.12 -5.00 -2.38
N LYS A 87 -1.75 -4.18 -3.21
CA LYS A 87 -3.16 -4.25 -3.57
C LYS A 87 -3.29 -4.13 -5.10
N ARG A 88 -4.39 -3.63 -5.59
CA ARG A 88 -4.56 -3.27 -7.01
C ARG A 88 -4.43 -1.76 -7.16
N PRO A 89 -3.28 -1.24 -7.59
CA PRO A 89 -3.11 0.19 -7.78
C PRO A 89 -3.95 0.68 -8.95
N ALA A 90 -4.80 1.66 -8.72
CA ALA A 90 -5.53 2.39 -9.75
C ALA A 90 -4.91 3.78 -9.89
N VAL A 91 -4.01 3.92 -10.86
CA VAL A 91 -3.29 5.18 -11.09
C VAL A 91 -4.19 6.17 -11.80
N SER A 92 -4.37 7.33 -11.19
CA SER A 92 -5.17 8.46 -11.69
C SER A 92 -4.48 9.77 -11.28
N GLY A 93 -5.19 10.88 -11.28
CA GLY A 93 -4.62 12.17 -10.89
C GLY A 93 -3.86 12.87 -12.01
N GLU A 94 -2.90 13.71 -11.66
CA GLU A 94 -2.22 14.63 -12.57
C GLU A 94 -0.89 14.06 -13.08
N THR A 95 -0.84 12.78 -13.44
CA THR A 95 0.41 12.11 -13.86
C THR A 95 1.13 12.81 -15.02
N HIS A 96 0.41 13.51 -15.89
CA HIS A 96 0.94 14.25 -17.02
C HIS A 96 1.52 15.62 -16.65
N LEU A 97 1.34 16.08 -15.40
CA LEU A 97 1.86 17.35 -14.87
C LEU A 97 3.02 17.13 -13.88
N LEU A 98 3.33 15.89 -13.53
CA LEU A 98 4.44 15.58 -12.63
C LEU A 98 5.78 16.03 -13.27
N ASN A 99 6.68 16.55 -12.43
CA ASN A 99 8.06 16.76 -12.86
C ASN A 99 8.80 15.41 -13.03
N ASP A 100 10.01 15.45 -13.56
CA ASP A 100 10.77 14.24 -13.87
C ASP A 100 11.09 13.41 -12.61
N GLU A 101 11.42 14.03 -11.49
CA GLU A 101 11.71 13.38 -10.22
C GLU A 101 10.47 12.68 -9.67
N GLN A 102 9.34 13.39 -9.59
CA GLN A 102 8.05 12.84 -9.15
C GLN A 102 7.61 11.66 -10.04
N PHE A 103 7.76 11.82 -11.35
CA PHE A 103 7.41 10.76 -12.30
C PHE A 103 8.28 9.52 -12.11
N GLN A 104 9.60 9.70 -11.88
CA GLN A 104 10.50 8.57 -11.62
C GLN A 104 10.17 7.86 -10.30
N LEU A 105 9.81 8.57 -9.25
CA LEU A 105 9.36 7.96 -7.98
C LEU A 105 8.10 7.12 -8.18
N LEU A 106 7.08 7.68 -8.86
CA LEU A 106 5.87 6.93 -9.19
C LEU A 106 6.19 5.70 -10.04
N LYS A 107 7.03 5.85 -11.05
CA LYS A 107 7.46 4.76 -11.93
C LYS A 107 8.17 3.65 -11.15
N GLN A 108 9.07 3.98 -10.24
CA GLN A 108 9.72 3.00 -9.36
C GLN A 108 8.68 2.20 -8.56
N GLY A 109 7.67 2.86 -7.99
CA GLY A 109 6.57 2.19 -7.27
C GLY A 109 5.82 1.21 -8.18
N ILE A 110 5.48 1.62 -9.40
CA ILE A 110 4.80 0.75 -10.36
C ILE A 110 5.70 -0.41 -10.82
N ASP A 111 6.99 -0.19 -10.99
CA ASP A 111 7.94 -1.25 -11.35
C ASP A 111 8.11 -2.24 -10.17
N PHE A 112 8.15 -1.76 -8.93
CA PHE A 112 8.11 -2.59 -7.74
C PHE A 112 6.82 -3.44 -7.70
N TYR A 113 5.65 -2.84 -7.90
CA TYR A 113 4.38 -3.57 -7.98
C TYR A 113 4.43 -4.67 -9.04
N LYS A 114 4.93 -4.37 -10.24
CA LYS A 114 5.04 -5.37 -11.32
C LYS A 114 5.94 -6.54 -10.94
N SER A 115 6.99 -6.30 -10.16
CA SER A 115 7.91 -7.35 -9.70
C SER A 115 7.34 -8.23 -8.59
N THR A 116 6.37 -7.71 -7.80
CA THR A 116 5.81 -8.39 -6.63
C THR A 116 4.36 -8.86 -6.80
N ARG A 117 3.65 -8.40 -7.83
CA ARG A 117 2.19 -8.64 -7.98
C ARG A 117 1.80 -10.12 -8.01
N ASP A 118 2.67 -10.99 -8.49
CA ASP A 118 2.40 -12.43 -8.58
C ASP A 118 2.50 -13.11 -7.20
N GLU A 119 3.15 -12.48 -6.21
CA GLU A 119 3.19 -12.92 -4.82
C GLU A 119 1.95 -12.49 -4.02
N ILE A 120 1.34 -11.34 -4.38
CA ILE A 120 0.25 -10.72 -3.61
C ILE A 120 -0.88 -11.69 -3.22
N PRO A 121 -1.32 -12.62 -4.08
CA PRO A 121 -2.36 -13.59 -3.72
C PRO A 121 -2.01 -14.49 -2.54
N ASN A 122 -0.72 -14.67 -2.25
CA ASN A 122 -0.19 -15.55 -1.21
C ASN A 122 0.34 -14.78 0.01
N LEU A 123 0.34 -13.45 -0.02
CA LEU A 123 0.77 -12.61 1.09
C LEU A 123 -0.35 -12.49 2.13
N ILE A 124 0.03 -12.60 3.39
CA ILE A 124 -0.89 -12.48 4.53
C ILE A 124 -0.67 -11.11 5.19
N PRO A 125 -1.70 -10.23 5.21
CA PRO A 125 -1.61 -8.96 5.92
C PRO A 125 -1.39 -9.16 7.42
N PHE A 126 -0.58 -8.32 8.04
CA PHE A 126 -0.41 -8.25 9.48
C PHE A 126 -0.15 -6.81 9.93
N TYR A 127 -0.39 -6.53 11.20
CA TYR A 127 -0.37 -5.18 11.78
C TYR A 127 0.59 -5.15 12.97
N PRO A 128 1.89 -4.89 12.72
CA PRO A 128 2.92 -5.02 13.75
C PRO A 128 2.76 -4.00 14.88
N CYS A 129 2.19 -2.84 14.60
CA CYS A 129 1.91 -1.78 15.58
C CYS A 129 0.45 -1.75 16.06
N GLY A 130 -0.36 -2.74 15.69
CA GLY A 130 -1.80 -2.76 15.98
C GLY A 130 -2.65 -2.09 14.90
N ALA A 131 -3.91 -1.81 15.23
CA ALA A 131 -4.85 -1.17 14.30
C ALA A 131 -4.45 0.28 14.04
N VAL A 132 -4.61 0.71 12.79
CA VAL A 132 -4.34 2.07 12.34
C VAL A 132 -5.63 2.90 12.38
N ASN A 133 -5.54 4.16 12.82
CA ASN A 133 -6.63 5.12 12.88
C ASN A 133 -6.34 6.32 11.97
N PHE A 134 -7.38 7.10 11.66
CA PHE A 134 -7.25 8.29 10.80
C PHE A 134 -6.40 9.41 11.42
N GLU A 135 -6.25 9.42 12.74
CA GLU A 135 -5.49 10.42 13.48
C GLU A 135 -4.00 10.04 13.66
N ASP A 136 -3.61 8.83 13.22
CA ASP A 136 -2.24 8.37 13.39
C ASP A 136 -1.30 9.10 12.43
N ASP A 137 -0.22 9.64 12.98
CA ASP A 137 0.86 10.26 12.20
C ASP A 137 1.80 9.24 11.56
N VAL A 138 1.81 8.00 12.07
CA VAL A 138 2.64 6.90 11.57
C VAL A 138 1.76 5.71 11.27
N VAL A 139 1.83 5.23 10.04
CA VAL A 139 1.13 4.03 9.60
C VAL A 139 2.14 2.92 9.34
N ALA A 140 1.91 1.74 9.90
CA ALA A 140 2.71 0.55 9.63
C ALA A 140 1.82 -0.65 9.39
N CYS A 141 1.91 -1.25 8.22
CA CYS A 141 1.27 -2.51 7.90
C CYS A 141 2.25 -3.45 7.18
N GLY A 142 2.09 -4.75 7.39
CA GLY A 142 2.97 -5.75 6.81
C GLY A 142 2.24 -6.76 5.94
N TYR A 143 3.00 -7.43 5.10
CA TYR A 143 2.55 -8.48 4.20
C TYR A 143 3.54 -9.64 4.29
N ARG A 144 3.12 -10.76 4.91
CA ARG A 144 3.98 -11.91 5.18
C ARG A 144 3.93 -12.90 4.03
N GLY A 145 5.09 -13.19 3.46
CA GLY A 145 5.35 -14.25 2.48
C GLY A 145 6.09 -15.44 3.09
N ILE A 146 6.57 -16.33 2.24
CA ILE A 146 7.39 -17.48 2.65
C ILE A 146 8.85 -17.03 2.75
N GLY A 147 9.40 -17.02 3.98
CA GLY A 147 10.79 -16.65 4.24
C GLY A 147 11.09 -15.15 4.19
N HIS A 148 10.09 -14.31 4.00
CA HIS A 148 10.25 -12.85 4.02
C HIS A 148 8.95 -12.13 4.38
N SER A 149 9.06 -10.85 4.70
CA SER A 149 7.90 -9.94 4.80
C SER A 149 8.21 -8.59 4.20
N TYR A 150 7.18 -7.94 3.70
CA TYR A 150 7.22 -6.53 3.34
C TYR A 150 6.51 -5.72 4.42
N ILE A 151 7.11 -4.61 4.82
CA ILE A 151 6.55 -3.67 5.78
C ILE A 151 6.42 -2.31 5.11
N CYS A 152 5.19 -1.83 4.93
CA CYS A 152 4.89 -0.47 4.51
C CYS A 152 4.93 0.41 5.74
N ILE A 153 5.75 1.46 5.72
CA ILE A 153 5.88 2.41 6.82
C ILE A 153 5.70 3.80 6.24
N GLU A 154 4.77 4.57 6.80
CA GLU A 154 4.44 5.90 6.35
C GLU A 154 4.55 6.87 7.53
N ASN A 155 5.25 7.98 7.32
CA ASN A 155 5.29 9.12 8.21
C ASN A 155 4.42 10.24 7.61
N LEU A 156 3.23 10.42 8.16
CA LEU A 156 2.25 11.41 7.69
C LEU A 156 2.41 12.77 8.37
N SER A 157 3.35 12.88 9.33
CA SER A 157 3.61 14.10 10.10
C SER A 157 4.46 15.12 9.36
N ASP A 158 4.50 16.34 9.89
CA ASP A 158 5.33 17.45 9.37
C ASP A 158 6.78 17.42 9.87
N THR A 159 7.21 16.34 10.55
CA THR A 159 8.57 16.18 11.10
C THR A 159 9.14 14.82 10.71
N ASP A 160 10.47 14.75 10.57
CA ASP A 160 11.17 13.49 10.38
C ASP A 160 11.01 12.60 11.61
N ARG A 161 10.96 11.28 11.42
CA ARG A 161 10.73 10.32 12.50
C ARG A 161 11.67 9.12 12.44
N ASP A 162 12.21 8.77 13.58
CA ASP A 162 12.80 7.46 13.84
C ASP A 162 11.67 6.52 14.29
N ILE A 163 11.34 5.55 13.44
CA ILE A 163 10.21 4.66 13.64
C ILE A 163 10.74 3.28 14.04
N THR A 164 10.15 2.72 15.08
CA THR A 164 10.44 1.37 15.55
C THR A 164 9.20 0.50 15.41
N VAL A 165 9.33 -0.60 14.67
CA VAL A 165 8.25 -1.54 14.39
C VAL A 165 8.60 -2.90 15.01
N PRO A 166 7.76 -3.48 15.89
CA PRO A 166 7.95 -4.83 16.39
C PRO A 166 7.97 -5.84 15.24
N LEU A 167 9.09 -6.57 15.09
CA LEU A 167 9.31 -7.48 13.96
C LEU A 167 10.25 -8.61 14.34
N ALA A 168 9.73 -9.62 15.06
CA ALA A 168 10.46 -10.81 15.44
C ALA A 168 10.69 -11.77 14.25
N GLN A 169 11.70 -12.63 14.37
CA GLN A 169 12.04 -13.73 13.43
C GLN A 169 12.76 -13.31 12.14
N TYR A 170 13.13 -12.05 11.97
CA TYR A 170 13.91 -11.57 10.84
C TYR A 170 15.29 -11.13 11.29
N THR A 171 16.29 -11.30 10.42
CA THR A 171 17.70 -11.03 10.72
C THR A 171 18.28 -9.88 9.92
N SER A 172 17.63 -9.52 8.80
CA SER A 172 18.06 -8.41 7.96
C SER A 172 16.86 -7.68 7.35
N ALA A 173 17.07 -6.43 6.99
CA ALA A 173 16.07 -5.61 6.33
C ALA A 173 16.72 -4.68 5.31
N GLU A 174 16.00 -4.42 4.22
CA GLU A 174 16.40 -3.47 3.19
C GLU A 174 15.21 -2.62 2.71
N CYS A 175 15.46 -1.37 2.35
CA CYS A 175 14.48 -0.54 1.69
C CYS A 175 14.39 -0.94 0.20
N VAL A 176 13.23 -1.46 -0.21
CA VAL A 176 12.99 -1.89 -1.59
C VAL A 176 12.22 -0.86 -2.40
N TYR A 177 11.58 0.11 -1.73
CA TYR A 177 10.95 1.28 -2.35
C TYR A 177 10.80 2.41 -1.32
N PRO A 178 11.11 3.67 -1.65
CA PRO A 178 11.82 4.10 -2.86
C PRO A 178 13.30 3.69 -2.83
N THR A 179 13.90 3.56 -4.02
CA THR A 179 15.33 3.30 -4.13
C THR A 179 16.12 4.60 -4.36
N GLY A 180 17.38 4.63 -3.91
CA GLY A 180 18.28 5.77 -4.17
C GLY A 180 18.14 6.95 -3.19
N LEU A 181 17.23 6.91 -2.22
CA LEU A 181 17.07 7.96 -1.21
C LEU A 181 17.81 7.70 0.10
N GLY A 182 18.64 6.66 0.18
CA GLY A 182 19.48 6.38 1.34
C GLY A 182 18.71 5.99 2.61
N ILE A 183 17.49 5.48 2.48
CA ILE A 183 16.70 5.00 3.62
C ILE A 183 17.34 3.72 4.15
N ASN A 184 17.89 3.80 5.38
CA ASN A 184 18.49 2.66 6.07
C ASN A 184 17.45 2.00 6.96
N ALA A 185 17.36 0.68 6.87
CA ALA A 185 16.52 -0.16 7.71
C ALA A 185 17.40 -1.18 8.44
N GLU A 186 17.21 -1.30 9.74
CA GLU A 186 17.99 -2.20 10.61
C GLU A 186 17.06 -3.04 11.46
N ILE A 187 17.37 -4.34 11.59
CA ILE A 187 16.71 -5.21 12.56
C ILE A 187 17.65 -5.39 13.75
N ALA A 188 17.17 -5.01 14.94
CA ALA A 188 17.87 -5.17 16.20
C ALA A 188 16.88 -5.57 17.30
N ALA A 189 17.18 -6.62 18.05
CA ALA A 189 16.39 -7.08 19.19
C ALA A 189 14.88 -7.22 18.86
N ASP A 190 14.56 -7.97 17.81
CA ASP A 190 13.18 -8.21 17.35
C ASP A 190 12.40 -6.95 16.95
N THR A 191 13.09 -5.91 16.57
CA THR A 191 12.49 -4.67 16.08
C THR A 191 13.15 -4.20 14.79
N LEU A 192 12.34 -3.70 13.88
CA LEU A 192 12.79 -2.95 12.72
C LEU A 192 12.89 -1.48 13.11
N LYS A 193 14.05 -0.86 12.85
CA LYS A 193 14.30 0.57 13.02
C LYS A 193 14.51 1.21 11.66
N VAL A 194 13.86 2.32 11.40
CA VAL A 194 13.97 3.05 10.15
C VAL A 194 13.74 4.54 10.37
N HIS A 195 14.53 5.37 9.70
CA HIS A 195 14.33 6.82 9.66
C HIS A 195 13.50 7.17 8.42
N ILE A 196 12.36 7.82 8.62
CA ILE A 196 11.47 8.27 7.53
C ILE A 196 11.29 9.79 7.62
N HIS A 197 11.62 10.47 6.54
CA HIS A 197 11.39 11.92 6.44
C HIS A 197 9.91 12.27 6.59
N LYS A 198 9.65 13.50 6.97
CA LYS A 198 8.29 14.07 7.06
C LYS A 198 7.54 13.86 5.75
N LYS A 199 6.25 13.54 5.85
CA LYS A 199 5.35 13.32 4.70
C LYS A 199 6.01 12.42 3.65
N SER A 200 6.52 11.27 4.10
CA SER A 200 7.16 10.29 3.22
C SER A 200 6.88 8.86 3.71
N ALA A 201 7.30 7.89 2.92
CA ALA A 201 7.06 6.48 3.22
C ALA A 201 8.18 5.59 2.69
N ALA A 202 8.18 4.34 3.12
CA ALA A 202 9.04 3.30 2.58
C ALA A 202 8.38 1.93 2.61
N ILE A 203 8.81 1.06 1.70
CA ILE A 203 8.57 -0.38 1.77
C ILE A 203 9.90 -1.04 2.14
N ILE A 204 9.88 -1.72 3.27
CA ILE A 204 11.03 -2.46 3.80
C ILE A 204 10.78 -3.95 3.59
N LYS A 205 11.73 -4.66 2.99
CA LYS A 205 11.75 -6.12 2.92
C LYS A 205 12.60 -6.65 4.05
N ALA A 206 12.01 -7.52 4.89
CA ALA A 206 12.68 -8.23 5.97
C ALA A 206 12.82 -9.71 5.63
N VAL A 207 14.00 -10.30 5.95
CA VAL A 207 14.35 -11.72 5.67
C VAL A 207 14.92 -12.37 6.93
#